data_3597022cd5df2bc4ce3f735c49ac8ad7
#
_entry.id   3597022cd5df2bc4ce3f735c49ac8ad7
#
_cell.length_a   1.000
_cell.length_b   1.000
_cell.length_c   1.000
_cell.angle_alpha   90.00
_cell.angle_beta   90.00
_cell.angle_gamma   90.00
#
_symmetry.space_group_name_H-M   'P 1'
#
loop_
_entity.id
_entity.type
_entity.pdbx_description
1 polymer ?
#
loop_
_entity_poly.entity_id
_entity_poly.type
_entity_poly.pdbx_seq_one_letter_code
_entity_poly.pdbx_strand_id
1 'polypeptide(L)'
;KVIVFYEEFEDVFGALKNDEIDYGVLPVENSSTGAITVVYDLMKDYGFYIVGEQCVKVKQNLIGLKGTKISDIKEVYSHPQGFAQSSEFLKKHKEWIQIPYHNTALSVKHIYETGEKSKVAIASERAAKKYGLEIVKGNINDESENTTKFIVIGKKLEYDKFSNRVSIVFSLEDEAGTLYKLLRHFSENNINLK
;
A
#
# COMPACT_ATOMS: atom_id res chain seq x y z
N LYS A 1 19.15 11.43 -1.28
CA LYS A 1 17.99 10.97 -2.07
C LYS A 1 16.82 11.88 -1.73
N VAL A 2 16.19 12.46 -2.73
CA VAL A 2 14.98 13.28 -2.58
C VAL A 2 13.77 12.37 -2.85
N ILE A 3 12.74 12.46 -2.00
CA ILE A 3 11.47 11.74 -2.18
C ILE A 3 10.44 12.76 -2.60
N VAL A 4 9.79 12.52 -3.74
CA VAL A 4 8.68 13.32 -4.27
C VAL A 4 7.41 12.48 -4.17
N PHE A 5 6.30 13.10 -3.78
CA PHE A 5 5.00 12.45 -3.68
C PHE A 5 4.09 12.98 -4.78
N TYR A 6 3.35 12.07 -5.38
CA TYR A 6 2.36 12.35 -6.42
C TYR A 6 0.99 11.89 -5.93
N GLU A 7 -0.07 12.51 -6.43
CA GLU A 7 -1.45 12.17 -6.04
C GLU A 7 -1.97 10.98 -6.84
N GLU A 8 -1.67 10.95 -8.14
CA GLU A 8 -2.11 9.89 -9.04
C GLU A 8 -0.95 8.98 -9.47
N PHE A 9 -1.26 7.72 -9.76
CA PHE A 9 -0.25 6.77 -10.24
C PHE A 9 0.34 7.20 -11.58
N GLU A 10 -0.48 7.72 -12.48
CA GLU A 10 -0.05 8.18 -13.80
C GLU A 10 0.99 9.30 -13.71
N ASP A 11 0.88 10.19 -12.73
CA ASP A 11 1.85 11.27 -12.52
C ASP A 11 3.26 10.71 -12.24
N VAL A 12 3.36 9.59 -11.52
CA VAL A 12 4.64 8.91 -11.27
C VAL A 12 5.26 8.41 -12.58
N PHE A 13 4.44 7.83 -13.46
CA PHE A 13 4.89 7.37 -14.77
C PHE A 13 5.30 8.54 -15.66
N GLY A 14 4.52 9.64 -15.65
CA GLY A 14 4.83 10.86 -16.36
C GLY A 14 6.15 11.48 -15.91
N ALA A 15 6.34 11.64 -14.60
CA ALA A 15 7.57 12.17 -14.02
C ALA A 15 8.79 11.32 -14.34
N LEU A 16 8.66 9.98 -14.30
CA LEU A 16 9.73 9.07 -14.71
C LEU A 16 10.04 9.22 -16.21
N LYS A 17 9.01 9.35 -17.06
CA LYS A 17 9.18 9.57 -18.51
C LYS A 17 9.96 10.85 -18.79
N ASN A 18 9.66 11.92 -18.05
CA ASN A 18 10.23 13.26 -18.24
C ASN A 18 11.59 13.45 -17.52
N ASP A 19 12.18 12.40 -16.93
CA ASP A 19 13.44 12.49 -16.16
C ASP A 19 13.38 13.41 -14.93
N GLU A 20 12.18 13.63 -14.37
CA GLU A 20 11.98 14.39 -13.13
C GLU A 20 12.32 13.52 -11.89
N ILE A 21 12.22 12.21 -12.04
CA ILE A 21 12.59 11.21 -11.02
C ILE A 21 13.39 10.07 -11.66
N ASP A 22 14.28 9.46 -10.89
CA ASP A 22 15.09 8.31 -11.33
C ASP A 22 14.30 7.00 -11.28
N TYR A 23 13.42 6.84 -10.28
CA TYR A 23 12.63 5.64 -10.03
C TYR A 23 11.24 6.01 -9.52
N GLY A 24 10.24 5.23 -9.93
CA GLY A 24 8.89 5.27 -9.35
C GLY A 24 8.67 4.11 -8.38
N VAL A 25 7.90 4.33 -7.30
CA VAL A 25 7.48 3.28 -6.37
C VAL A 25 5.96 3.24 -6.33
N LEU A 26 5.38 2.10 -6.68
CA LEU A 26 3.94 1.94 -6.89
C LEU A 26 3.43 0.66 -6.23
N PRO A 27 2.25 0.67 -5.59
CA PRO A 27 1.61 -0.55 -5.12
C PRO A 27 1.01 -1.31 -6.33
N VAL A 28 1.18 -2.62 -6.38
CA VAL A 28 0.60 -3.46 -7.46
C VAL A 28 -0.39 -4.49 -6.96
N GLU A 29 -0.31 -4.85 -5.69
CA GLU A 29 -1.17 -5.86 -5.11
C GLU A 29 -1.31 -5.65 -3.60
N ASN A 30 -2.49 -5.89 -3.09
CA ASN A 30 -2.72 -6.01 -1.65
C ASN A 30 -3.40 -7.35 -1.38
N SER A 31 -2.96 -8.07 -0.33
CA SER A 31 -3.46 -9.41 -0.03
C SER A 31 -4.95 -9.46 0.32
N SER A 32 -5.54 -8.34 0.76
CA SER A 32 -6.97 -8.25 1.09
C SER A 32 -7.83 -7.75 -0.07
N THR A 33 -7.32 -6.80 -0.87
CA THR A 33 -8.10 -6.15 -1.94
C THR A 33 -7.72 -6.61 -3.35
N GLY A 34 -6.66 -7.41 -3.48
CA GLY A 34 -6.19 -7.96 -4.74
C GLY A 34 -5.31 -7.02 -5.56
N ALA A 35 -5.28 -7.26 -6.87
CA ALA A 35 -4.43 -6.54 -7.81
C ALA A 35 -4.91 -5.09 -8.04
N ILE A 36 -3.96 -4.18 -8.18
CA ILE A 36 -4.19 -2.78 -8.55
C ILE A 36 -4.00 -2.66 -10.06
N THR A 37 -5.05 -3.01 -10.81
CA THR A 37 -4.99 -3.21 -12.27
C THR A 37 -4.51 -1.99 -13.03
N VAL A 38 -4.88 -0.77 -12.59
CA VAL A 38 -4.46 0.47 -13.22
C VAL A 38 -2.93 0.60 -13.33
N VAL A 39 -2.17 0.09 -12.35
CA VAL A 39 -0.70 0.14 -12.40
C VAL A 39 -0.15 -0.82 -13.46
N TYR A 40 -0.79 -1.99 -13.64
CA TYR A 40 -0.41 -2.93 -14.72
C TYR A 40 -0.70 -2.35 -16.10
N ASP A 41 -1.82 -1.65 -16.28
CA ASP A 41 -2.16 -0.98 -17.53
C ASP A 41 -1.13 0.12 -17.85
N LEU A 42 -0.80 0.96 -16.89
CA LEU A 42 0.25 1.98 -17.03
C LEU A 42 1.63 1.37 -17.33
N MET A 43 1.98 0.24 -16.70
CA MET A 43 3.22 -0.48 -17.01
C MET A 43 3.29 -0.91 -18.48
N LYS A 44 2.17 -1.40 -19.02
CA LYS A 44 2.06 -1.77 -20.43
C LYS A 44 2.20 -0.56 -21.35
N ASP A 45 1.51 0.55 -21.03
CA ASP A 45 1.44 1.74 -21.88
C ASP A 45 2.78 2.51 -21.91
N TYR A 46 3.47 2.59 -20.79
CA TYR A 46 4.75 3.30 -20.68
C TYR A 46 5.96 2.42 -20.99
N GLY A 47 5.86 1.11 -20.88
CA GLY A 47 6.94 0.15 -21.20
C GLY A 47 8.15 0.22 -20.27
N PHE A 48 7.97 0.67 -19.01
CA PHE A 48 9.04 0.71 -18.02
C PHE A 48 9.33 -0.68 -17.44
N TYR A 49 10.49 -0.81 -16.79
CA TYR A 49 10.96 -2.07 -16.23
C TYR A 49 10.74 -2.10 -14.72
N ILE A 50 10.36 -3.26 -14.20
CA ILE A 50 10.38 -3.51 -12.76
C ILE A 50 11.82 -3.84 -12.37
N VAL A 51 12.41 -2.98 -11.54
CA VAL A 51 13.80 -3.08 -11.07
C VAL A 51 13.91 -3.43 -9.59
N GLY A 52 12.78 -3.51 -8.89
CA GLY A 52 12.74 -3.91 -7.50
C GLY A 52 11.33 -4.24 -7.03
N GLU A 53 11.23 -5.02 -5.97
CA GLU A 53 9.98 -5.40 -5.31
C GLU A 53 10.15 -5.33 -3.79
N GLN A 54 9.12 -4.83 -3.09
CA GLN A 54 9.09 -4.81 -1.65
C GLN A 54 7.68 -5.11 -1.13
N CYS A 55 7.56 -6.12 -0.27
CA CYS A 55 6.33 -6.37 0.47
C CYS A 55 6.35 -5.61 1.79
N VAL A 56 5.28 -4.87 2.06
CA VAL A 56 5.10 -4.10 3.29
C VAL A 56 3.88 -4.62 4.03
N LYS A 57 4.07 -5.08 5.26
CA LYS A 57 2.98 -5.52 6.12
C LYS A 57 2.17 -4.31 6.59
N VAL A 58 0.87 -4.34 6.32
CA VAL A 58 -0.07 -3.29 6.76
C VAL A 58 -0.45 -3.56 8.20
N LYS A 59 -0.12 -2.62 9.08
CA LYS A 59 -0.50 -2.66 10.50
C LYS A 59 -1.31 -1.42 10.85
N GLN A 60 -2.56 -1.64 11.21
CA GLN A 60 -3.42 -0.58 11.73
C GLN A 60 -3.31 -0.53 13.24
N ASN A 61 -3.12 0.67 13.78
CA ASN A 61 -3.03 0.91 15.20
C ASN A 61 -3.96 2.05 15.58
N LEU A 62 -4.54 1.97 16.76
CA LEU A 62 -5.26 3.08 17.37
C LEU A 62 -4.24 4.02 18.01
N ILE A 63 -4.22 5.26 17.58
CA ILE A 63 -3.19 6.25 17.91
C ILE A 63 -3.85 7.46 18.58
N GLY A 64 -3.32 7.88 19.69
CA GLY A 64 -3.82 9.02 20.46
C GLY A 64 -2.71 9.81 21.13
N LEU A 65 -3.09 10.82 21.88
CA LEU A 65 -2.20 11.58 22.74
C LEU A 65 -1.63 10.70 23.86
N LYS A 66 -0.52 11.11 24.40
CA LYS A 66 0.12 10.43 25.54
C LYS A 66 -0.84 10.26 26.71
N GLY A 67 -0.97 9.00 27.16
CA GLY A 67 -1.84 8.63 28.26
C GLY A 67 -3.33 8.65 27.95
N THR A 68 -3.74 8.61 26.67
CA THR A 68 -5.14 8.36 26.24
C THR A 68 -5.54 6.94 26.63
N LYS A 69 -6.69 6.81 27.28
CA LYS A 69 -7.30 5.50 27.61
C LYS A 69 -8.43 5.18 26.63
N ILE A 70 -8.72 3.90 26.43
CA ILE A 70 -9.84 3.46 25.59
C ILE A 70 -11.17 4.04 26.06
N SER A 71 -11.36 4.20 27.38
CA SER A 71 -12.56 4.80 27.98
C SER A 71 -12.76 6.28 27.66
N ASP A 72 -11.71 6.98 27.25
CA ASP A 72 -11.77 8.42 26.98
C ASP A 72 -12.24 8.70 25.56
N ILE A 73 -12.17 7.70 24.69
CA ILE A 73 -12.37 7.84 23.25
C ILE A 73 -13.84 8.05 22.90
N LYS A 74 -14.09 9.06 22.07
CA LYS A 74 -15.41 9.36 21.50
C LYS A 74 -15.39 9.35 19.97
N GLU A 75 -14.26 9.77 19.37
CA GLU A 75 -14.13 9.96 17.93
C GLU A 75 -12.90 9.24 17.39
N VAL A 76 -13.07 8.56 16.26
CA VAL A 76 -12.00 7.84 15.56
C VAL A 76 -11.89 8.34 14.14
N TYR A 77 -10.71 8.79 13.75
CA TYR A 77 -10.41 9.36 12.45
C TYR A 77 -9.56 8.40 11.62
N SER A 78 -9.93 8.14 10.38
CA SER A 78 -9.13 7.37 9.44
C SER A 78 -9.61 7.50 7.99
N HIS A 79 -8.80 7.05 7.05
CA HIS A 79 -9.29 6.77 5.70
C HIS A 79 -10.34 5.63 5.74
N PRO A 80 -11.38 5.64 4.89
CA PRO A 80 -12.40 4.57 4.87
C PRO A 80 -11.84 3.15 4.82
N GLN A 81 -10.75 2.95 4.09
CA GLN A 81 -10.06 1.66 4.04
C GLN A 81 -9.46 1.25 5.39
N GLY A 82 -8.97 2.20 6.20
CA GLY A 82 -8.48 1.92 7.56
C GLY A 82 -9.59 1.44 8.48
N PHE A 83 -10.79 2.00 8.35
CA PHE A 83 -11.98 1.51 9.07
C PHE A 83 -12.39 0.11 8.61
N ALA A 84 -12.45 -0.12 7.29
CA ALA A 84 -12.79 -1.43 6.73
C ALA A 84 -11.83 -2.52 7.21
N GLN A 85 -10.53 -2.23 7.25
CA GLN A 85 -9.49 -3.14 7.71
C GLN A 85 -9.46 -3.38 9.23
N SER A 86 -10.23 -2.62 10.01
CA SER A 86 -10.30 -2.69 11.47
C SER A 86 -11.75 -2.86 11.97
N SER A 87 -12.60 -3.41 11.12
CA SER A 87 -14.05 -3.47 11.34
C SER A 87 -14.43 -4.29 12.57
N GLU A 88 -13.78 -5.45 12.78
CA GLU A 88 -14.04 -6.33 13.91
C GLU A 88 -13.65 -5.71 15.25
N PHE A 89 -12.58 -4.91 15.25
CA PHE A 89 -12.20 -4.14 16.42
C PHE A 89 -13.22 -3.02 16.70
N LEU A 90 -13.62 -2.28 15.68
CA LEU A 90 -14.57 -1.15 15.81
C LEU A 90 -15.98 -1.62 16.18
N LYS A 91 -16.43 -2.81 15.78
CA LYS A 91 -17.71 -3.40 16.20
C LYS A 91 -17.83 -3.57 17.72
N LYS A 92 -16.72 -3.66 18.44
CA LYS A 92 -16.68 -3.76 19.90
C LYS A 92 -16.82 -2.41 20.60
N HIS A 93 -16.72 -1.32 19.84
CA HIS A 93 -16.75 0.06 20.30
C HIS A 93 -17.76 0.89 19.50
N LYS A 94 -19.02 0.44 19.49
CA LYS A 94 -20.11 1.07 18.73
C LYS A 94 -20.47 2.48 19.18
N GLU A 95 -20.04 2.84 20.37
CA GLU A 95 -20.19 4.16 20.97
C GLU A 95 -19.27 5.22 20.34
N TRP A 96 -18.24 4.82 19.59
CA TRP A 96 -17.31 5.75 18.95
C TRP A 96 -17.86 6.25 17.62
N ILE A 97 -17.71 7.55 17.37
CA ILE A 97 -18.06 8.17 16.10
C ILE A 97 -16.90 7.98 15.13
N GLN A 98 -17.13 7.29 14.02
CA GLN A 98 -16.15 7.10 12.97
C GLN A 98 -16.21 8.28 11.99
N ILE A 99 -15.12 9.02 11.85
CA ILE A 99 -15.03 10.22 11.00
C ILE A 99 -14.04 9.94 9.86
N PRO A 100 -14.52 9.81 8.61
CA PRO A 100 -13.68 9.63 7.46
C PRO A 100 -12.72 10.81 7.24
N TYR A 101 -11.48 10.51 6.88
CA TYR A 101 -10.45 11.51 6.61
C TYR A 101 -9.70 11.17 5.33
N HIS A 102 -9.05 12.15 4.69
CA HIS A 102 -8.41 12.00 3.37
C HIS A 102 -7.40 10.86 3.33
N ASN A 103 -6.55 10.74 4.35
CA ASN A 103 -5.64 9.61 4.50
C ASN A 103 -5.28 9.38 5.97
N THR A 104 -4.72 8.22 6.26
CA THR A 104 -4.38 7.79 7.62
C THR A 104 -3.31 8.66 8.29
N ALA A 105 -2.35 9.18 7.53
CA ALA A 105 -1.29 10.04 8.09
C ALA A 105 -1.80 11.43 8.47
N LEU A 106 -2.72 12.00 7.67
CA LEU A 106 -3.37 13.26 7.98
C LEU A 106 -4.33 13.13 9.17
N SER A 107 -4.96 11.96 9.37
CA SER A 107 -5.74 11.70 10.57
C SER A 107 -4.89 11.83 11.84
N VAL A 108 -3.67 11.27 11.82
CA VAL A 108 -2.73 11.38 12.96
C VAL A 108 -2.29 12.82 13.19
N LYS A 109 -2.03 13.57 12.12
CA LYS A 109 -1.73 15.00 12.20
C LYS A 109 -2.87 15.78 12.87
N HIS A 110 -4.11 15.49 12.48
CA HIS A 110 -5.30 16.10 13.07
C HIS A 110 -5.40 15.84 14.57
N ILE A 111 -5.18 14.61 15.03
CA ILE A 111 -5.16 14.29 16.47
C ILE A 111 -4.08 15.09 17.21
N TYR A 112 -2.89 15.20 16.62
CA TYR A 112 -1.82 16.03 17.19
C TYR A 112 -2.21 17.50 17.32
N GLU A 113 -2.85 18.09 16.31
CA GLU A 113 -3.24 19.50 16.27
C GLU A 113 -4.41 19.81 17.21
N THR A 114 -5.38 18.89 17.36
CA THR A 114 -6.53 19.11 18.27
C THR A 114 -6.16 19.01 19.73
N GLY A 115 -5.18 18.19 20.10
CA GLY A 115 -4.73 18.05 21.48
C GLY A 115 -5.77 17.43 22.44
N GLU A 116 -6.77 16.70 21.90
CA GLU A 116 -7.88 16.14 22.68
C GLU A 116 -7.73 14.63 22.87
N LYS A 117 -7.74 14.14 24.13
CA LYS A 117 -7.67 12.70 24.44
C LYS A 117 -8.92 11.91 24.04
N SER A 118 -10.03 12.60 23.77
CA SER A 118 -11.26 11.97 23.28
C SER A 118 -11.21 11.60 21.81
N LYS A 119 -10.19 12.02 21.09
CA LYS A 119 -10.01 11.80 19.66
C LYS A 119 -8.79 10.92 19.40
N VAL A 120 -8.94 9.95 18.51
CA VAL A 120 -7.88 9.02 18.11
C VAL A 120 -7.88 8.82 16.60
N ALA A 121 -6.77 8.32 16.06
CA ALA A 121 -6.66 7.95 14.65
C ALA A 121 -6.37 6.46 14.48
N ILE A 122 -6.79 5.88 13.36
CA ILE A 122 -6.32 4.57 12.91
C ILE A 122 -5.29 4.80 11.82
N ALA A 123 -4.04 4.38 12.08
CA ALA A 123 -2.92 4.54 11.15
C ALA A 123 -1.73 3.63 11.49
N SER A 124 -0.64 3.79 10.72
CA SER A 124 0.61 3.07 10.93
C SER A 124 1.39 3.60 12.15
N GLU A 125 2.21 2.74 12.76
CA GLU A 125 3.15 3.13 13.82
C GLU A 125 4.11 4.25 13.38
N ARG A 126 4.50 4.25 12.09
CA ARG A 126 5.36 5.31 11.52
C ARG A 126 4.71 6.68 11.61
N ALA A 127 3.39 6.75 11.37
CA ALA A 127 2.64 8.00 11.48
C ALA A 127 2.59 8.48 12.95
N ALA A 128 2.37 7.57 13.91
CA ALA A 128 2.42 7.90 15.33
C ALA A 128 3.78 8.50 15.74
N LYS A 129 4.88 7.84 15.38
CA LYS A 129 6.25 8.28 15.66
C LYS A 129 6.56 9.67 15.08
N LYS A 130 6.09 9.94 13.84
CA LYS A 130 6.31 11.22 13.16
C LYS A 130 5.74 12.40 13.94
N TYR A 131 4.61 12.23 14.62
CA TYR A 131 3.92 13.29 15.37
C TYR A 131 4.08 13.15 16.89
N GLY A 132 4.89 12.21 17.38
CA GLY A 132 5.12 12.02 18.81
C GLY A 132 3.88 11.53 19.59
N LEU A 133 2.97 10.86 18.89
CA LEU A 133 1.76 10.27 19.49
C LEU A 133 2.01 8.83 19.95
N GLU A 134 1.15 8.34 20.84
CA GLU A 134 1.25 6.98 21.39
C GLU A 134 0.27 6.02 20.71
N ILE A 135 0.68 4.76 20.64
CA ILE A 135 -0.19 3.66 20.25
C ILE A 135 -1.03 3.27 21.47
N VAL A 136 -2.31 3.62 21.45
CA VAL A 136 -3.28 3.26 22.48
C VAL A 136 -3.61 1.78 22.42
N LYS A 137 -3.76 1.23 21.20
CA LYS A 137 -3.94 -0.20 20.93
C LYS A 137 -3.27 -0.58 19.61
N GLY A 138 -2.35 -1.52 19.64
CA GLY A 138 -1.65 -2.00 18.45
C GLY A 138 -2.36 -3.15 17.75
N ASN A 139 -2.07 -3.30 16.44
CA ASN A 139 -2.52 -4.43 15.61
C ASN A 139 -4.04 -4.65 15.69
N ILE A 140 -4.82 -3.61 15.37
CA ILE A 140 -6.29 -3.67 15.38
C ILE A 140 -6.90 -4.08 14.05
N ASN A 141 -6.07 -4.38 13.04
CA ASN A 141 -6.54 -4.86 11.75
C ASN A 141 -7.10 -6.28 11.82
N ASP A 142 -8.17 -6.53 11.08
CA ASP A 142 -8.90 -7.80 11.08
C ASP A 142 -8.04 -8.94 10.53
N GLU A 143 -7.25 -8.68 9.49
CA GLU A 143 -6.31 -9.63 8.91
C GLU A 143 -4.88 -9.36 9.38
N SER A 144 -4.30 -10.30 10.13
CA SER A 144 -2.94 -10.19 10.66
C SER A 144 -1.85 -10.22 9.57
N GLU A 145 -2.16 -10.82 8.42
CA GLU A 145 -1.22 -11.05 7.31
C GLU A 145 -1.46 -10.10 6.13
N ASN A 146 -2.19 -8.98 6.33
CA ASN A 146 -2.38 -7.98 5.27
C ASN A 146 -1.03 -7.39 4.85
N THR A 147 -0.69 -7.59 3.57
CA THR A 147 0.54 -7.07 2.95
C THR A 147 0.22 -6.35 1.65
N THR A 148 0.93 -5.25 1.41
CA THR A 148 0.93 -4.58 0.11
C THR A 148 2.27 -4.83 -0.57
N LYS A 149 2.21 -5.32 -1.80
CA LYS A 149 3.37 -5.47 -2.66
C LYS A 149 3.56 -4.18 -3.44
N PHE A 150 4.75 -3.61 -3.31
CA PHE A 150 5.20 -2.47 -4.08
C PHE A 150 6.23 -2.91 -5.10
N ILE A 151 6.22 -2.29 -6.27
CA ILE A 151 7.28 -2.40 -7.28
C ILE A 151 8.05 -1.09 -7.35
N VAL A 152 9.32 -1.21 -7.71
CA VAL A 152 10.16 -0.08 -8.13
C VAL A 152 10.29 -0.16 -9.64
N ILE A 153 9.92 0.91 -10.33
CA ILE A 153 10.03 1.01 -11.78
C ILE A 153 11.15 1.94 -12.19
N GLY A 154 11.78 1.62 -13.31
CA GLY A 154 12.86 2.40 -13.91
C GLY A 154 12.81 2.36 -15.45
N LYS A 155 13.46 3.32 -16.10
CA LYS A 155 13.52 3.39 -17.58
C LYS A 155 14.37 2.28 -18.22
N LYS A 156 15.29 1.70 -17.46
CA LYS A 156 16.21 0.67 -17.94
C LYS A 156 16.06 -0.58 -17.11
N LEU A 157 16.27 -1.73 -17.74
CA LEU A 157 16.36 -2.99 -17.03
C LEU A 157 17.64 -3.01 -16.18
N GLU A 158 17.46 -3.13 -14.87
CA GLU A 158 18.55 -3.23 -13.90
C GLU A 158 18.44 -4.57 -13.19
N TYR A 159 19.54 -5.29 -13.10
CA TYR A 159 19.63 -6.54 -12.36
C TYR A 159 21.05 -6.73 -11.80
N ASP A 160 21.15 -7.50 -10.76
CA ASP A 160 22.41 -7.88 -10.12
C ASP A 160 22.47 -9.40 -9.88
N LYS A 161 23.55 -9.86 -9.26
CA LYS A 161 23.73 -11.28 -8.92
C LYS A 161 22.74 -11.84 -7.90
N PHE A 162 21.97 -11.00 -7.24
CA PHE A 162 20.92 -11.38 -6.28
C PHE A 162 19.53 -11.36 -6.91
N SER A 163 19.41 -10.85 -8.13
CA SER A 163 18.16 -10.83 -8.87
C SER A 163 17.72 -12.25 -9.19
N ASN A 164 16.57 -12.67 -8.65
CA ASN A 164 16.07 -14.04 -8.73
C ASN A 164 14.64 -14.13 -9.27
N ARG A 165 14.08 -13.01 -9.70
CA ARG A 165 12.74 -12.92 -10.29
C ARG A 165 12.76 -11.97 -11.48
N VAL A 166 11.86 -12.24 -12.40
CA VAL A 166 11.54 -11.35 -13.52
C VAL A 166 10.03 -11.22 -13.61
N SER A 167 9.54 -10.02 -13.85
CA SER A 167 8.14 -9.77 -14.17
C SER A 167 8.00 -9.58 -15.66
N ILE A 168 7.05 -10.30 -16.24
CA ILE A 168 6.82 -10.28 -17.68
C ILE A 168 5.35 -9.97 -17.90
N VAL A 169 5.06 -9.05 -18.81
CA VAL A 169 3.72 -8.76 -19.31
C VAL A 169 3.64 -9.23 -20.76
N PHE A 170 2.61 -10.03 -21.09
CA PHE A 170 2.37 -10.42 -22.46
C PHE A 170 0.95 -10.08 -22.86
N SER A 171 0.78 -9.75 -24.13
CA SER A 171 -0.50 -9.71 -24.80
C SER A 171 -0.67 -11.01 -25.61
N LEU A 172 -1.82 -11.63 -25.48
CA LEU A 172 -2.16 -12.86 -26.19
C LEU A 172 -3.39 -12.60 -27.05
N GLU A 173 -3.46 -13.24 -28.21
CA GLU A 173 -4.67 -13.29 -29.01
C GLU A 173 -5.73 -14.13 -28.27
N ASP A 174 -6.99 -13.70 -28.36
CA ASP A 174 -8.12 -14.40 -27.72
C ASP A 174 -8.56 -15.61 -28.56
N GLU A 175 -7.70 -16.62 -28.61
CA GLU A 175 -7.90 -17.86 -29.32
C GLU A 175 -7.70 -19.08 -28.42
N ALA A 176 -8.40 -20.17 -28.71
CA ALA A 176 -8.23 -21.42 -27.97
C ALA A 176 -6.80 -21.96 -28.06
N GLY A 177 -6.19 -22.20 -26.89
CA GLY A 177 -4.86 -22.79 -26.79
C GLY A 177 -3.70 -21.79 -26.78
N THR A 178 -3.92 -20.49 -26.98
CA THR A 178 -2.84 -19.48 -26.98
C THR A 178 -2.10 -19.42 -25.66
N LEU A 179 -2.85 -19.37 -24.53
CA LEU A 179 -2.27 -19.41 -23.19
C LEU A 179 -1.49 -20.71 -22.94
N TYR A 180 -2.00 -21.87 -23.38
CA TYR A 180 -1.30 -23.14 -23.26
C TYR A 180 0.04 -23.13 -24.02
N LYS A 181 0.06 -22.63 -25.26
CA LYS A 181 1.26 -22.53 -26.07
C LYS A 181 2.35 -21.69 -25.37
N LEU A 182 1.94 -20.58 -24.77
CA LEU A 182 2.86 -19.73 -24.00
C LEU A 182 3.38 -20.46 -22.75
N LEU A 183 2.49 -21.01 -21.91
CA LEU A 183 2.86 -21.67 -20.66
C LEU A 183 3.75 -22.92 -20.91
N ARG A 184 3.59 -23.59 -22.03
CA ARG A 184 4.43 -24.71 -22.44
C ARG A 184 5.90 -24.33 -22.48
N HIS A 185 6.28 -23.15 -23.00
CA HIS A 185 7.65 -22.70 -23.04
C HIS A 185 8.27 -22.56 -21.65
N PHE A 186 7.52 -22.09 -20.67
CA PHE A 186 8.02 -22.02 -19.29
C PHE A 186 8.22 -23.42 -18.70
N SER A 187 7.28 -24.32 -18.91
CA SER A 187 7.35 -25.71 -18.43
C SER A 187 8.53 -26.47 -19.03
N GLU A 188 8.73 -26.39 -20.35
CA GLU A 188 9.81 -27.08 -21.07
C GLU A 188 11.21 -26.56 -20.66
N ASN A 189 11.31 -25.33 -20.17
CA ASN A 189 12.56 -24.72 -19.69
C ASN A 189 12.69 -24.71 -18.16
N ASN A 190 11.85 -25.45 -17.43
CA ASN A 190 11.85 -25.51 -15.96
C ASN A 190 11.74 -24.12 -15.29
N ILE A 191 11.01 -23.19 -15.88
CA ILE A 191 10.77 -21.85 -15.33
C ILE A 191 9.49 -21.89 -14.51
N ASN A 192 9.61 -21.65 -13.19
CA ASN A 192 8.46 -21.61 -12.30
C ASN A 192 7.78 -20.23 -12.36
N LEU A 193 6.48 -20.24 -12.59
CA LEU A 193 5.62 -19.05 -12.58
C LEU A 193 4.96 -18.90 -11.20
N LYS A 194 4.89 -17.67 -10.72
CA LYS A 194 4.24 -17.31 -9.45
C LYS A 194 3.25 -16.19 -9.68
#